data_043dc1e519324adaf63245bf9c24b88f
#
_entry.id   043dc1e519324adaf63245bf9c24b88f
#
_cell.length_a   1.000
_cell.length_b   1.000
_cell.length_c   1.000
_cell.angle_alpha   90.00
_cell.angle_beta   90.00
_cell.angle_gamma   90.00
#
_symmetry.space_group_name_H-M   'P 1'
#
loop_
_entity.id
_entity.type
_entity.pdbx_description
1 polymer ?
#
loop_
_entity_poly.entity_id
_entity_poly.type
_entity_poly.pdbx_seq_one_letter_code
_entity_poly.pdbx_strand_id
1 'polypeptide(L)'
;MLEIKEVIREAKNQKSFFFKEHINCKPGQFVMVWIPSVDEKPMAVSYWKKNEFAITSQAIGKWTNYLDTLKKGDKAGIRGPYGNSFSNKNNACVVGGGVGMASVSTLIDVLKNPIIINGARDKEHLIYIKRYKNKNMIVTTDDGGFGIKGFTTDVLDETLSKNKKIKIVYTCGPEMMMKEVFEICQKHKVECEASLERYMACGFGLCGKCMINDKICCIDGPVFNSKQISKLSEFGKFARLKSGRKVTIEEYHSVHA
;
A
#
# COMPACT_ATOMS: atom_id res chain seq x y z
N MET A 1 -2.31 13.10 -20.16
CA MET A 1 -3.69 12.77 -19.71
C MET A 1 -4.06 11.42 -20.28
N LEU A 2 -4.43 10.47 -19.42
CA LEU A 2 -4.91 9.14 -19.81
C LEU A 2 -6.41 9.05 -19.52
N GLU A 3 -7.13 8.35 -20.39
CA GLU A 3 -8.55 8.10 -20.22
C GLU A 3 -8.77 6.88 -19.30
N ILE A 4 -9.72 6.97 -18.38
CA ILE A 4 -10.14 5.86 -17.53
C ILE A 4 -10.94 4.87 -18.39
N LYS A 5 -10.36 3.70 -18.60
CA LYS A 5 -10.96 2.60 -19.39
C LYS A 5 -12.12 1.94 -18.65
N GLU A 6 -11.96 1.76 -17.35
CA GLU A 6 -12.88 1.03 -16.50
C GLU A 6 -12.72 1.46 -15.03
N VAL A 7 -13.81 1.43 -14.29
CA VAL A 7 -13.83 1.64 -12.84
C VAL A 7 -14.49 0.44 -12.18
N ILE A 8 -13.80 -0.20 -11.25
CA ILE A 8 -14.31 -1.34 -10.49
C ILE A 8 -14.46 -0.95 -9.03
N ARG A 9 -15.65 -1.15 -8.45
CA ARG A 9 -15.84 -1.05 -7.00
C ARG A 9 -15.28 -2.29 -6.32
N GLU A 10 -14.21 -2.12 -5.55
CA GLU A 10 -13.56 -3.20 -4.82
C GLU A 10 -14.22 -3.44 -3.45
N ALA A 11 -14.58 -2.36 -2.76
CA ALA A 11 -15.16 -2.39 -1.42
C ALA A 11 -15.95 -1.09 -1.15
N LYS A 12 -16.47 -0.90 0.05
CA LYS A 12 -17.10 0.35 0.49
C LYS A 12 -16.08 1.49 0.37
N ASN A 13 -16.45 2.58 -0.32
CA ASN A 13 -15.61 3.74 -0.60
C ASN A 13 -14.21 3.41 -1.21
N GLN A 14 -14.06 2.27 -1.88
CA GLN A 14 -12.80 1.87 -2.52
C GLN A 14 -13.04 1.43 -3.96
N LYS A 15 -12.31 2.04 -4.90
CA LYS A 15 -12.43 1.78 -6.35
C LYS A 15 -11.06 1.59 -6.99
N SER A 16 -11.00 0.70 -7.97
CA SER A 16 -9.88 0.55 -8.90
C SER A 16 -10.18 1.27 -10.21
N PHE A 17 -9.23 2.09 -10.67
CA PHE A 17 -9.31 2.85 -11.92
C PHE A 17 -8.30 2.28 -12.90
N PHE A 18 -8.78 1.74 -14.01
CA PHE A 18 -7.97 1.10 -15.05
C PHE A 18 -7.66 2.08 -16.17
N PHE A 19 -6.42 2.06 -16.64
CA PHE A 19 -5.92 2.86 -17.76
C PHE A 19 -5.34 1.94 -18.82
N LYS A 20 -5.68 2.20 -20.10
CA LYS A 20 -5.11 1.47 -21.23
C LYS A 20 -3.82 2.16 -21.68
N GLU A 21 -2.73 1.83 -21.01
CA GLU A 21 -1.40 2.37 -21.29
C GLU A 21 -0.32 1.37 -20.88
N HIS A 22 0.79 1.38 -21.59
CA HIS A 22 1.99 0.65 -21.18
C HIS A 22 2.81 1.45 -20.20
N ILE A 23 3.07 0.89 -19.03
CA ILE A 23 4.03 1.44 -18.06
C ILE A 23 5.07 0.37 -17.72
N ASN A 24 6.35 0.75 -17.66
CA ASN A 24 7.40 -0.16 -17.20
C ASN A 24 7.48 -0.11 -15.67
N CYS A 25 6.62 -0.88 -15.01
CA CYS A 25 6.44 -0.86 -13.56
C CYS A 25 7.02 -2.12 -12.91
N LYS A 26 7.47 -1.98 -11.67
CA LYS A 26 7.85 -3.08 -10.78
C LYS A 26 6.93 -3.08 -9.56
N PRO A 27 6.71 -4.24 -8.89
CA PRO A 27 5.88 -4.31 -7.69
C PRO A 27 6.33 -3.36 -6.59
N GLY A 28 5.39 -2.57 -6.04
CA GLY A 28 5.66 -1.58 -4.99
C GLY A 28 5.89 -0.16 -5.51
N GLN A 29 6.09 0.04 -6.82
CA GLN A 29 6.18 1.37 -7.40
C GLN A 29 4.81 2.07 -7.46
N PHE A 30 4.86 3.40 -7.54
CA PHE A 30 3.69 4.27 -7.59
C PHE A 30 3.72 5.21 -8.79
N VAL A 31 2.58 5.78 -9.11
CA VAL A 31 2.42 6.88 -10.07
C VAL A 31 1.89 8.10 -9.34
N MET A 32 2.23 9.28 -9.84
CA MET A 32 1.57 10.52 -9.43
C MET A 32 0.35 10.71 -10.32
N VAL A 33 -0.81 10.86 -9.69
CA VAL A 33 -2.10 11.03 -10.37
C VAL A 33 -2.59 12.45 -10.18
N TRP A 34 -2.64 13.20 -11.27
CA TRP A 34 -3.07 14.59 -11.30
C TRP A 34 -4.52 14.70 -11.80
N ILE A 35 -5.33 15.37 -11.01
CA ILE A 35 -6.69 15.78 -11.39
C ILE A 35 -6.67 17.30 -11.56
N PRO A 36 -6.93 17.81 -12.79
CA PRO A 36 -6.93 19.24 -13.06
C PRO A 36 -7.81 20.02 -12.08
N SER A 37 -7.32 21.18 -11.63
CA SER A 37 -8.00 22.07 -10.67
C SER A 37 -8.25 21.49 -9.27
N VAL A 38 -7.79 20.26 -8.98
CA VAL A 38 -7.96 19.64 -7.65
C VAL A 38 -6.61 19.51 -6.93
N ASP A 39 -5.76 18.57 -7.31
CA ASP A 39 -4.41 18.32 -6.75
C ASP A 39 -3.77 17.12 -7.49
N GLU A 40 -2.55 16.77 -7.08
CA GLU A 40 -1.82 15.58 -7.52
C GLU A 40 -1.46 14.72 -6.30
N LYS A 41 -1.67 13.40 -6.39
CA LYS A 41 -1.38 12.46 -5.29
C LYS A 41 -0.64 11.20 -5.77
N PRO A 42 0.25 10.63 -4.94
CA PRO A 42 0.87 9.34 -5.22
C PRO A 42 -0.16 8.22 -5.05
N MET A 43 -0.19 7.31 -6.02
CA MET A 43 -1.02 6.11 -5.98
C MET A 43 -0.18 4.89 -6.34
N ALA A 44 -0.17 3.88 -5.48
CA ALA A 44 0.47 2.62 -5.80
C ALA A 44 -0.16 1.98 -7.05
N VAL A 45 0.66 1.40 -7.91
CA VAL A 45 0.16 0.61 -9.03
C VAL A 45 -0.37 -0.71 -8.48
N SER A 46 -1.70 -0.87 -8.52
CA SER A 46 -2.41 -2.00 -7.92
C SER A 46 -2.69 -3.16 -8.86
N TYR A 47 -2.56 -2.92 -10.15
CA TYR A 47 -2.70 -3.91 -11.21
C TYR A 47 -1.80 -3.51 -12.37
N TRP A 48 -1.14 -4.48 -13.01
CA TRP A 48 -0.24 -4.21 -14.10
C TRP A 48 -0.15 -5.40 -15.06
N LYS A 49 -0.35 -5.12 -16.35
CA LYS A 49 -0.12 -6.01 -17.48
C LYS A 49 0.52 -5.23 -18.62
N LYS A 50 0.86 -5.91 -19.72
CA LYS A 50 1.59 -5.34 -20.86
C LYS A 50 1.06 -4.00 -21.38
N ASN A 51 -0.26 -3.83 -21.47
CA ASN A 51 -0.88 -2.64 -22.06
C ASN A 51 -1.98 -2.05 -21.15
N GLU A 52 -1.91 -2.29 -19.86
CA GLU A 52 -2.91 -1.86 -18.92
C GLU A 52 -2.35 -1.82 -17.51
N PHE A 53 -2.71 -0.80 -16.77
CA PHE A 53 -2.46 -0.72 -15.33
C PHE A 53 -3.66 -0.14 -14.59
N ALA A 54 -3.69 -0.32 -13.29
CA ALA A 54 -4.68 0.33 -12.44
C ALA A 54 -4.06 0.88 -11.17
N ILE A 55 -4.77 1.85 -10.60
CA ILE A 55 -4.59 2.34 -9.24
C ILE A 55 -5.85 2.03 -8.44
N THR A 56 -5.71 1.85 -7.12
CA THR A 56 -6.86 1.65 -6.24
C THR A 56 -6.82 2.70 -5.14
N SER A 57 -7.93 3.41 -4.96
CA SER A 57 -8.06 4.51 -4.02
C SER A 57 -9.21 4.28 -3.05
N GLN A 58 -9.02 4.75 -1.82
CA GLN A 58 -10.08 4.87 -0.81
C GLN A 58 -10.51 6.33 -0.71
N ALA A 59 -11.81 6.58 -0.79
CA ALA A 59 -12.40 7.91 -0.68
C ALA A 59 -12.46 8.34 0.81
N ILE A 60 -11.48 9.14 1.25
CA ILE A 60 -11.33 9.60 2.64
C ILE A 60 -11.05 11.10 2.76
N GLY A 61 -10.53 11.76 1.73
CA GLY A 61 -10.19 13.18 1.74
C GLY A 61 -10.61 13.87 0.45
N LYS A 62 -10.49 15.20 0.38
CA LYS A 62 -10.96 16.02 -0.74
C LYS A 62 -10.58 15.46 -2.12
N TRP A 63 -9.30 15.11 -2.32
CA TRP A 63 -8.81 14.62 -3.60
C TRP A 63 -9.34 13.21 -3.93
N THR A 64 -9.30 12.29 -2.96
CA THR A 64 -9.78 10.91 -3.15
C THR A 64 -11.29 10.84 -3.31
N ASN A 65 -12.05 11.72 -2.63
CA ASN A 65 -13.49 11.87 -2.85
C ASN A 65 -13.80 12.37 -4.25
N TYR A 66 -13.00 13.31 -4.79
CA TYR A 66 -13.18 13.74 -6.17
C TYR A 66 -12.82 12.62 -7.16
N LEU A 67 -11.70 11.90 -6.95
CA LEU A 67 -11.34 10.75 -7.76
C LEU A 67 -12.46 9.68 -7.77
N ASP A 68 -13.13 9.48 -6.63
CA ASP A 68 -14.26 8.51 -6.52
C ASP A 68 -15.46 8.89 -7.39
N THR A 69 -15.62 10.16 -7.78
CA THR A 69 -16.69 10.59 -8.70
C THR A 69 -16.38 10.30 -10.16
N LEU A 70 -15.11 10.07 -10.50
CA LEU A 70 -14.71 9.82 -11.88
C LEU A 70 -15.20 8.45 -12.37
N LYS A 71 -15.51 8.38 -13.66
CA LYS A 71 -16.05 7.22 -14.36
C LYS A 71 -15.27 6.93 -15.65
N LYS A 72 -15.62 5.83 -16.29
CA LYS A 72 -15.09 5.50 -17.62
C LYS A 72 -15.28 6.67 -18.59
N GLY A 73 -14.23 7.01 -19.33
CA GLY A 73 -14.16 8.12 -20.28
C GLY A 73 -13.56 9.40 -19.68
N ASP A 74 -13.61 9.57 -18.36
CA ASP A 74 -12.94 10.71 -17.69
C ASP A 74 -11.42 10.58 -17.80
N LYS A 75 -10.69 11.68 -17.61
CA LYS A 75 -9.24 11.72 -17.81
C LYS A 75 -8.51 12.16 -16.54
N ALA A 76 -7.37 11.51 -16.27
CA ALA A 76 -6.41 11.92 -15.25
C ALA A 76 -5.00 12.06 -15.83
N GLY A 77 -4.20 12.96 -15.28
CA GLY A 77 -2.77 13.04 -15.59
C GLY A 77 -2.01 11.96 -14.84
N ILE A 78 -1.11 11.26 -15.52
CA ILE A 78 -0.29 10.21 -14.90
C ILE A 78 1.18 10.53 -15.17
N ARG A 79 1.98 10.50 -14.10
CA ARG A 79 3.45 10.59 -14.16
C ARG A 79 4.08 9.43 -13.41
N GLY A 80 5.20 8.93 -13.87
CA GLY A 80 5.90 7.79 -13.27
C GLY A 80 6.07 6.64 -14.25
N PRO A 81 6.31 5.40 -13.74
CA PRO A 81 6.33 5.03 -12.33
C PRO A 81 7.55 5.58 -11.58
N TYR A 82 7.41 5.76 -10.26
CA TYR A 82 8.41 6.27 -9.36
C TYR A 82 8.66 5.32 -8.19
N GLY A 83 9.73 5.61 -7.44
CA GLY A 83 10.13 4.85 -6.27
C GLY A 83 10.84 3.54 -6.59
N ASN A 84 11.35 2.91 -5.55
CA ASN A 84 11.95 1.57 -5.62
C ASN A 84 10.85 0.48 -5.67
N SER A 85 11.25 -0.78 -5.61
CA SER A 85 10.34 -1.93 -5.68
C SER A 85 10.61 -2.92 -4.58
N PHE A 86 9.62 -3.74 -4.24
CA PHE A 86 9.81 -4.94 -3.43
C PHE A 86 10.80 -5.90 -4.06
N SER A 87 11.55 -6.61 -3.23
CA SER A 87 12.32 -7.78 -3.66
C SER A 87 11.34 -8.94 -3.98
N ASN A 88 11.61 -9.70 -5.01
CA ASN A 88 10.77 -10.84 -5.39
C ASN A 88 11.38 -12.15 -4.86
N LYS A 89 11.31 -12.37 -3.54
CA LYS A 89 11.85 -13.57 -2.88
C LYS A 89 10.77 -14.62 -2.67
N ASN A 90 11.10 -15.89 -2.87
CA ASN A 90 10.22 -17.01 -2.57
C ASN A 90 10.07 -17.23 -1.05
N ASN A 91 9.13 -18.13 -0.67
CA ASN A 91 8.81 -18.43 0.73
C ASN A 91 8.38 -17.17 1.49
N ALA A 92 7.46 -16.45 0.89
CA ALA A 92 6.99 -15.16 1.35
C ALA A 92 5.62 -15.24 2.02
N CYS A 93 5.42 -14.36 3.00
CA CYS A 93 4.11 -13.96 3.49
C CYS A 93 3.87 -12.50 3.09
N VAL A 94 2.65 -12.18 2.65
CA VAL A 94 2.26 -10.81 2.28
C VAL A 94 1.11 -10.38 3.19
N VAL A 95 1.31 -9.28 3.91
CA VAL A 95 0.32 -8.72 4.86
C VAL A 95 -0.18 -7.39 4.32
N GLY A 96 -1.48 -7.31 4.04
CA GLY A 96 -2.13 -6.09 3.59
C GLY A 96 -3.22 -5.64 4.55
N GLY A 97 -3.23 -4.35 4.92
CA GLY A 97 -4.25 -3.74 5.77
C GLY A 97 -5.08 -2.72 5.00
N GLY A 98 -6.40 -2.93 4.89
CA GLY A 98 -7.31 -2.04 4.17
C GLY A 98 -6.86 -1.77 2.74
N VAL A 99 -6.84 -0.49 2.32
CA VAL A 99 -6.40 -0.08 0.97
C VAL A 99 -4.91 -0.35 0.73
N GLY A 100 -4.09 -0.55 1.78
CA GLY A 100 -2.68 -0.94 1.65
C GLY A 100 -2.49 -2.29 0.93
N MET A 101 -3.51 -3.16 0.92
CA MET A 101 -3.53 -4.38 0.10
C MET A 101 -3.31 -4.08 -1.39
N ALA A 102 -3.69 -2.89 -1.87
CA ALA A 102 -3.46 -2.46 -3.25
C ALA A 102 -1.97 -2.30 -3.57
N SER A 103 -1.17 -1.80 -2.62
CA SER A 103 0.27 -1.58 -2.81
C SER A 103 1.07 -2.88 -2.93
N VAL A 104 0.61 -3.97 -2.31
CA VAL A 104 1.26 -5.28 -2.36
C VAL A 104 0.65 -6.22 -3.42
N SER A 105 -0.43 -5.82 -4.07
CA SER A 105 -1.18 -6.68 -5.00
C SER A 105 -0.37 -7.09 -6.23
N THR A 106 0.37 -6.17 -6.84
CA THR A 106 1.24 -6.49 -7.99
C THR A 106 2.39 -7.43 -7.61
N LEU A 107 2.85 -7.40 -6.36
CA LEU A 107 3.81 -8.37 -5.84
C LEU A 107 3.17 -9.76 -5.68
N ILE A 108 1.95 -9.84 -5.14
CA ILE A 108 1.21 -11.10 -5.00
C ILE A 108 1.01 -11.78 -6.36
N ASP A 109 0.83 -10.99 -7.43
CA ASP A 109 0.62 -11.53 -8.78
C ASP A 109 1.87 -12.21 -9.35
N VAL A 110 3.07 -11.77 -8.95
CA VAL A 110 4.34 -12.32 -9.45
C VAL A 110 4.99 -13.34 -8.52
N LEU A 111 4.63 -13.36 -7.22
CA LEU A 111 5.16 -14.32 -6.26
C LEU A 111 4.61 -15.74 -6.49
N LYS A 112 5.48 -16.72 -6.30
CA LYS A 112 5.10 -18.14 -6.36
C LYS A 112 4.49 -18.58 -5.02
N ASN A 113 3.16 -18.77 -5.01
CA ASN A 113 2.39 -19.31 -3.88
C ASN A 113 2.68 -18.62 -2.52
N PRO A 114 2.62 -17.28 -2.41
CA PRO A 114 2.78 -16.63 -1.12
C PRO A 114 1.61 -16.96 -0.18
N ILE A 115 1.85 -16.93 1.13
CA ILE A 115 0.78 -16.82 2.10
C ILE A 115 0.33 -15.37 2.11
N ILE A 116 -0.97 -15.12 2.03
CA ILE A 116 -1.55 -13.77 2.01
C ILE A 116 -2.38 -13.60 3.28
N ILE A 117 -2.11 -12.54 4.02
CA ILE A 117 -2.95 -12.12 5.15
C ILE A 117 -3.56 -10.78 4.76
N ASN A 118 -4.88 -10.75 4.58
CA ASN A 118 -5.65 -9.59 4.15
C ASN A 118 -6.60 -9.17 5.26
N GLY A 119 -6.41 -8.00 5.82
CA GLY A 119 -7.21 -7.50 6.92
C GLY A 119 -7.89 -6.17 6.65
N ALA A 120 -9.04 -5.98 7.28
CA ALA A 120 -9.75 -4.71 7.34
C ALA A 120 -10.55 -4.61 8.64
N ARG A 121 -11.06 -3.41 8.96
CA ARG A 121 -11.91 -3.20 10.13
C ARG A 121 -13.20 -4.04 10.10
N ASP A 122 -13.77 -4.27 8.91
CA ASP A 122 -14.99 -5.04 8.69
C ASP A 122 -15.01 -5.62 7.26
N LYS A 123 -16.00 -6.47 6.98
CA LYS A 123 -16.19 -7.12 5.67
C LYS A 123 -16.37 -6.14 4.51
N GLU A 124 -17.02 -5.00 4.75
CA GLU A 124 -17.33 -4.02 3.70
C GLU A 124 -16.08 -3.29 3.19
N HIS A 125 -14.98 -3.29 3.96
CA HIS A 125 -13.71 -2.65 3.63
C HIS A 125 -12.63 -3.62 3.11
N LEU A 126 -12.94 -4.93 3.01
CA LEU A 126 -12.03 -5.91 2.44
C LEU A 126 -11.98 -5.80 0.91
N ILE A 127 -10.79 -5.52 0.37
CA ILE A 127 -10.56 -5.50 -1.08
C ILE A 127 -9.96 -6.82 -1.58
N TYR A 128 -10.13 -7.10 -2.86
CA TYR A 128 -9.48 -8.21 -3.60
C TYR A 128 -9.79 -9.63 -3.13
N ILE A 129 -10.84 -9.83 -2.34
CA ILE A 129 -11.28 -11.17 -1.92
C ILE A 129 -11.57 -12.05 -3.16
N LYS A 130 -12.28 -11.49 -4.16
CA LYS A 130 -12.59 -12.21 -5.41
C LYS A 130 -11.33 -12.43 -6.27
N ARG A 131 -10.41 -11.44 -6.31
CA ARG A 131 -9.18 -11.52 -7.11
C ARG A 131 -8.27 -12.65 -6.65
N TYR A 132 -8.17 -12.86 -5.36
CA TYR A 132 -7.27 -13.84 -4.76
C TYR A 132 -7.96 -15.09 -4.17
N LYS A 133 -9.23 -15.34 -4.54
CA LYS A 133 -10.02 -16.49 -4.02
C LYS A 133 -9.36 -17.86 -4.20
N ASN A 134 -8.49 -18.01 -5.21
CA ASN A 134 -7.79 -19.26 -5.53
C ASN A 134 -6.34 -19.26 -5.02
N LYS A 135 -5.94 -18.27 -4.22
CA LYS A 135 -4.62 -18.20 -3.58
C LYS A 135 -4.73 -18.56 -2.09
N ASN A 136 -3.61 -18.88 -1.46
CA ASN A 136 -3.54 -19.16 -0.02
C ASN A 136 -3.71 -17.84 0.77
N MET A 137 -4.96 -17.42 0.94
CA MET A 137 -5.31 -16.16 1.59
C MET A 137 -6.07 -16.41 2.89
N ILE A 138 -5.54 -15.84 3.97
CA ILE A 138 -6.18 -15.75 5.28
C ILE A 138 -6.77 -14.35 5.39
N VAL A 139 -8.02 -14.26 5.82
CA VAL A 139 -8.73 -12.99 5.94
C VAL A 139 -9.03 -12.72 7.40
N THR A 140 -8.80 -11.47 7.84
CA THR A 140 -9.16 -11.00 9.17
C THR A 140 -10.08 -9.78 9.10
N THR A 141 -10.99 -9.67 10.08
CA THR A 141 -11.72 -8.42 10.32
C THR A 141 -11.70 -8.10 11.81
N ASP A 142 -11.51 -6.83 12.15
CA ASP A 142 -11.40 -6.39 13.55
C ASP A 142 -12.70 -6.71 14.32
N ASP A 143 -13.85 -6.54 13.66
CA ASP A 143 -15.18 -6.82 14.20
C ASP A 143 -15.56 -8.33 14.22
N GLY A 144 -14.86 -9.17 13.46
CA GLY A 144 -15.17 -10.59 13.29
C GLY A 144 -16.34 -10.87 12.34
N GLY A 145 -16.79 -9.88 11.57
CA GLY A 145 -17.91 -10.02 10.62
C GLY A 145 -17.58 -10.91 9.41
N PHE A 146 -16.29 -11.17 9.14
CA PHE A 146 -15.85 -12.08 8.09
C PHE A 146 -14.42 -12.57 8.33
N GLY A 147 -14.14 -13.85 8.08
CA GLY A 147 -12.83 -14.46 8.32
C GLY A 147 -12.52 -14.64 9.81
N ILE A 148 -11.26 -14.46 10.18
CA ILE A 148 -10.80 -14.54 11.58
C ILE A 148 -11.05 -13.19 12.25
N LYS A 149 -11.62 -13.20 13.45
CA LYS A 149 -11.74 -12.00 14.28
C LYS A 149 -10.39 -11.60 14.84
N GLY A 150 -9.99 -10.34 14.67
CA GLY A 150 -8.74 -9.78 15.18
C GLY A 150 -7.87 -9.16 14.10
N PHE A 151 -6.64 -8.86 14.47
CA PHE A 151 -5.71 -8.12 13.62
C PHE A 151 -4.88 -9.05 12.71
N THR A 152 -4.40 -8.50 11.59
CA THR A 152 -3.47 -9.21 10.70
C THR A 152 -2.18 -9.60 11.41
N THR A 153 -1.77 -8.84 12.41
CA THR A 153 -0.55 -9.04 13.20
C THR A 153 -0.64 -10.29 14.09
N ASP A 154 -1.79 -10.58 14.70
CA ASP A 154 -2.03 -11.79 15.48
C ASP A 154 -1.87 -13.04 14.59
N VAL A 155 -2.51 -13.00 13.41
CA VAL A 155 -2.43 -14.09 12.42
C VAL A 155 -1.02 -14.25 11.86
N LEU A 156 -0.27 -13.15 11.68
CA LEU A 156 1.12 -13.21 11.24
C LEU A 156 2.01 -13.89 12.29
N ASP A 157 1.91 -13.51 13.56
CA ASP A 157 2.71 -14.11 14.65
C ASP A 157 2.48 -15.62 14.75
N GLU A 158 1.22 -16.04 14.69
CA GLU A 158 0.84 -17.46 14.65
C GLU A 158 1.39 -18.17 13.39
N THR A 159 1.27 -17.54 12.22
CA THR A 159 1.75 -18.07 10.94
C THR A 159 3.26 -18.30 10.96
N LEU A 160 4.03 -17.32 11.45
CA LEU A 160 5.50 -17.43 11.56
C LEU A 160 5.94 -18.42 12.65
N SER A 161 5.14 -18.59 13.69
CA SER A 161 5.37 -19.62 14.72
C SER A 161 5.26 -21.04 14.15
N LYS A 162 4.25 -21.28 13.31
CA LYS A 162 3.93 -22.58 12.74
C LYS A 162 4.71 -22.91 11.46
N ASN A 163 5.07 -21.90 10.66
CA ASN A 163 5.70 -22.10 9.35
C ASN A 163 7.10 -21.48 9.26
N LYS A 164 8.11 -22.24 9.67
CA LYS A 164 9.53 -21.81 9.64
C LYS A 164 10.15 -21.74 8.23
N LYS A 165 9.39 -22.09 7.18
CA LYS A 165 9.83 -21.93 5.77
C LYS A 165 9.72 -20.49 5.28
N ILE A 166 8.90 -19.64 5.91
CA ILE A 166 8.77 -18.23 5.55
C ILE A 166 10.10 -17.53 5.85
N LYS A 167 10.64 -16.82 4.86
CA LYS A 167 11.93 -16.12 4.93
C LYS A 167 11.77 -14.59 4.89
N ILE A 168 10.65 -14.13 4.34
CA ILE A 168 10.38 -12.71 4.17
C ILE A 168 8.88 -12.42 4.32
N VAL A 169 8.59 -11.28 4.95
CA VAL A 169 7.25 -10.70 5.03
C VAL A 169 7.24 -9.37 4.26
N TYR A 170 6.27 -9.21 3.38
CA TYR A 170 5.99 -7.96 2.69
C TYR A 170 4.74 -7.33 3.27
N THR A 171 4.75 -6.02 3.53
CA THR A 171 3.59 -5.38 4.14
C THR A 171 3.31 -3.98 3.59
N CYS A 172 2.02 -3.62 3.55
CA CYS A 172 1.53 -2.26 3.39
C CYS A 172 0.16 -2.11 4.07
N GLY A 173 -0.07 -0.98 4.72
CA GLY A 173 -1.31 -0.66 5.42
C GLY A 173 -1.11 0.46 6.43
N PRO A 174 -1.98 0.58 7.44
CA PRO A 174 -1.81 1.54 8.52
C PRO A 174 -0.41 1.46 9.14
N GLU A 175 0.23 2.59 9.39
CA GLU A 175 1.64 2.63 9.79
C GLU A 175 1.90 1.86 11.09
N MET A 176 0.96 1.92 12.05
CA MET A 176 1.08 1.16 13.30
C MET A 176 1.03 -0.35 13.06
N MET A 177 0.17 -0.81 12.13
CA MET A 177 0.15 -2.22 11.71
C MET A 177 1.51 -2.63 11.11
N MET A 178 2.06 -1.83 10.19
CA MET A 178 3.35 -2.13 9.57
C MET A 178 4.50 -2.15 10.57
N LYS A 179 4.45 -1.28 11.59
CA LYS A 179 5.43 -1.27 12.69
C LYS A 179 5.36 -2.57 13.50
N GLU A 180 4.17 -3.00 13.88
CA GLU A 180 3.96 -4.26 14.60
C GLU A 180 4.38 -5.48 13.76
N VAL A 181 4.03 -5.50 12.45
CA VAL A 181 4.53 -6.51 11.51
C VAL A 181 6.05 -6.58 11.51
N PHE A 182 6.74 -5.42 11.49
CA PHE A 182 8.19 -5.38 11.56
C PHE A 182 8.73 -5.94 12.89
N GLU A 183 8.14 -5.58 14.04
CA GLU A 183 8.52 -6.08 15.37
C GLU A 183 8.34 -7.62 15.47
N ILE A 184 7.22 -8.15 14.95
CA ILE A 184 6.99 -9.60 14.86
C ILE A 184 8.04 -10.28 13.99
N CYS A 185 8.38 -9.69 12.84
CA CYS A 185 9.44 -10.22 11.98
C CYS A 185 10.80 -10.26 12.69
N GLN A 186 11.14 -9.24 13.48
CA GLN A 186 12.36 -9.22 14.31
C GLN A 186 12.35 -10.37 15.34
N LYS A 187 11.24 -10.56 16.04
CA LYS A 187 11.04 -11.64 17.03
C LYS A 187 11.29 -13.02 16.40
N HIS A 188 10.79 -13.25 15.18
CA HIS A 188 10.93 -14.51 14.45
C HIS A 188 12.19 -14.62 13.59
N LYS A 189 13.04 -13.58 13.54
CA LYS A 189 14.24 -13.50 12.71
C LYS A 189 13.94 -13.71 11.21
N VAL A 190 12.82 -13.15 10.74
CA VAL A 190 12.37 -13.14 9.36
C VAL A 190 12.61 -11.76 8.75
N GLU A 191 13.02 -11.69 7.48
CA GLU A 191 13.17 -10.42 6.77
C GLU A 191 11.80 -9.73 6.61
N CYS A 192 11.78 -8.40 6.62
CA CYS A 192 10.59 -7.60 6.38
C CYS A 192 10.87 -6.51 5.34
N GLU A 193 9.93 -6.30 4.44
CA GLU A 193 9.88 -5.12 3.58
C GLU A 193 8.51 -4.46 3.73
N ALA A 194 8.51 -3.15 4.05
CA ALA A 194 7.29 -2.36 4.20
C ALA A 194 7.24 -1.22 3.18
N SER A 195 6.09 -1.06 2.52
CA SER A 195 5.84 0.09 1.65
C SER A 195 5.23 1.22 2.47
N LEU A 196 6.03 2.24 2.76
CA LEU A 196 5.64 3.36 3.63
C LEU A 196 4.87 4.43 2.87
N GLU A 197 3.88 5.01 3.53
CA GLU A 197 3.11 6.13 3.04
C GLU A 197 3.60 7.44 3.64
N ARG A 198 3.83 8.45 2.80
CA ARG A 198 4.21 9.82 3.19
C ARG A 198 3.55 10.83 2.27
N TYR A 199 3.32 12.03 2.78
CA TYR A 199 2.88 13.12 1.92
C TYR A 199 3.90 13.38 0.80
N MET A 200 3.51 13.21 -0.45
CA MET A 200 4.35 13.46 -1.62
C MET A 200 3.78 14.59 -2.48
N ALA A 201 4.63 15.56 -2.84
CA ALA A 201 4.27 16.62 -3.78
C ALA A 201 4.93 16.42 -5.15
N CYS A 202 6.26 16.29 -5.22
CA CYS A 202 6.93 16.12 -6.50
C CYS A 202 6.96 14.66 -7.01
N GLY A 203 7.17 13.68 -6.14
CA GLY A 203 7.25 12.25 -6.48
C GLY A 203 8.63 11.78 -6.98
N PHE A 204 9.60 12.67 -7.20
CA PHE A 204 10.91 12.38 -7.79
C PHE A 204 12.11 13.02 -7.06
N GLY A 205 11.97 13.28 -5.74
CA GLY A 205 13.10 13.62 -4.86
C GLY A 205 13.48 15.11 -4.77
N LEU A 206 12.75 16.02 -5.42
CA LEU A 206 13.13 17.43 -5.46
C LEU A 206 12.73 18.18 -4.18
N CYS A 207 11.51 17.97 -3.65
CA CYS A 207 10.92 18.89 -2.67
C CYS A 207 11.14 18.49 -1.19
N GLY A 208 11.63 17.28 -0.90
CA GLY A 208 11.90 16.78 0.46
C GLY A 208 10.67 16.58 1.36
N LYS A 209 9.43 16.84 0.89
CA LYS A 209 8.23 16.77 1.74
C LYS A 209 7.89 15.35 2.24
N CYS A 210 8.34 14.32 1.53
CA CYS A 210 8.12 12.93 1.89
C CYS A 210 9.25 12.32 2.75
N MET A 211 10.06 13.16 3.39
CA MET A 211 11.16 12.67 4.23
C MET A 211 10.65 11.90 5.44
N ILE A 212 11.40 10.84 5.77
CA ILE A 212 11.36 10.11 7.03
C ILE A 212 12.81 9.96 7.51
N ASN A 213 13.16 10.52 8.67
CA ASN A 213 14.55 10.74 9.07
C ASN A 213 15.32 11.48 7.97
N ASP A 214 16.42 10.87 7.48
CA ASP A 214 17.30 11.34 6.40
C ASP A 214 16.92 10.79 5.02
N LYS A 215 15.83 10.00 4.89
CA LYS A 215 15.42 9.33 3.66
C LYS A 215 14.29 10.08 2.95
N ILE A 216 14.37 10.15 1.64
CA ILE A 216 13.34 10.73 0.77
C ILE A 216 12.48 9.59 0.23
N CYS A 217 11.29 9.41 0.81
CA CYS A 217 10.43 8.23 0.55
C CYS A 217 10.15 7.99 -0.94
N CYS A 218 10.02 9.03 -1.77
CA CYS A 218 9.76 8.86 -3.21
C CYS A 218 10.98 8.45 -4.04
N ILE A 219 12.20 8.40 -3.46
CA ILE A 219 13.42 7.93 -4.10
C ILE A 219 14.02 6.73 -3.36
N ASP A 220 14.30 6.89 -2.04
CA ASP A 220 14.89 5.85 -1.21
C ASP A 220 13.89 4.72 -0.91
N GLY A 221 12.58 5.03 -1.03
CA GLY A 221 11.43 4.16 -0.86
C GLY A 221 10.57 4.07 -2.13
N PRO A 222 9.25 3.82 -1.98
CA PRO A 222 8.50 3.70 -0.73
C PRO A 222 8.77 2.41 0.04
N VAL A 223 9.41 1.41 -0.56
CA VAL A 223 9.71 0.13 0.05
C VAL A 223 11.02 0.20 0.83
N PHE A 224 10.94 -0.09 2.13
CA PHE A 224 12.10 -0.15 3.02
C PHE A 224 12.23 -1.56 3.60
N ASN A 225 13.45 -2.10 3.57
CA ASN A 225 13.77 -3.40 4.15
C ASN A 225 14.06 -3.32 5.66
N SER A 226 14.16 -4.48 6.34
CA SER A 226 14.42 -4.57 7.78
C SER A 226 15.61 -3.74 8.26
N LYS A 227 16.73 -3.72 7.49
CA LYS A 227 17.92 -2.96 7.86
C LYS A 227 17.72 -1.45 7.77
N GLN A 228 16.89 -1.01 6.84
CA GLN A 228 16.53 0.39 6.69
C GLN A 228 15.52 0.78 7.76
N ILE A 229 14.45 0.00 7.94
CA ILE A 229 13.38 0.27 8.93
C ILE A 229 13.96 0.40 10.34
N SER A 230 14.90 -0.47 10.74
CA SER A 230 15.52 -0.43 12.06
C SER A 230 16.26 0.89 12.37
N LYS A 231 16.61 1.67 11.33
CA LYS A 231 17.26 2.99 11.46
C LYS A 231 16.28 4.16 11.37
N LEU A 232 15.01 3.91 11.02
CA LEU A 232 13.99 4.94 10.87
C LEU A 232 13.30 5.21 12.21
N SER A 233 13.89 6.05 13.05
CA SER A 233 13.36 6.38 14.38
C SER A 233 12.02 7.12 14.33
N GLU A 234 11.65 7.74 13.20
CA GLU A 234 10.37 8.39 12.96
C GLU A 234 9.26 7.40 12.56
N PHE A 235 9.61 6.19 12.12
CA PHE A 235 8.63 5.18 11.68
C PHE A 235 7.69 4.77 12.83
N GLY A 236 6.39 4.87 12.59
CA GLY A 236 5.34 4.62 13.58
C GLY A 236 5.24 5.70 14.67
N LYS A 237 5.85 6.87 14.48
CA LYS A 237 5.82 7.98 15.46
C LYS A 237 5.50 9.32 14.83
N PHE A 238 6.14 9.67 13.72
CA PHE A 238 6.04 11.00 13.12
C PHE A 238 5.87 10.95 11.60
N ALA A 239 5.11 11.91 11.08
CA ALA A 239 5.00 12.20 9.64
C ALA A 239 5.11 13.71 9.41
N ARG A 240 5.12 14.13 8.13
CA ARG A 240 5.13 15.55 7.75
C ARG A 240 3.85 15.94 7.03
N LEU A 241 3.29 17.07 7.44
CA LEU A 241 2.16 17.70 6.74
C LEU A 241 2.60 18.31 5.39
N LYS A 242 1.65 18.77 4.60
CA LYS A 242 1.87 19.50 3.34
C LYS A 242 2.81 20.72 3.50
N SER A 243 2.78 21.38 4.67
CA SER A 243 3.68 22.47 5.03
C SER A 243 5.14 22.05 5.25
N GLY A 244 5.42 20.76 5.45
CA GLY A 244 6.70 20.23 5.91
C GLY A 244 6.82 20.10 7.43
N ARG A 245 5.85 20.62 8.21
CA ARG A 245 5.84 20.50 9.67
C ARG A 245 5.76 19.04 10.09
N LYS A 246 6.67 18.61 10.97
CA LYS A 246 6.66 17.29 11.59
C LYS A 246 5.58 17.21 12.68
N VAL A 247 4.78 16.16 12.63
CA VAL A 247 3.66 15.90 13.56
C VAL A 247 3.65 14.44 13.95
N THR A 248 2.91 14.09 15.01
CA THR A 248 2.67 12.68 15.35
C THR A 248 1.83 11.99 14.27
N ILE A 249 1.87 10.66 14.23
CA ILE A 249 1.03 9.89 13.30
C ILE A 249 -0.46 10.14 13.56
N GLU A 250 -0.88 10.29 14.82
CA GLU A 250 -2.27 10.59 15.18
C GLU A 250 -2.69 11.97 14.65
N GLU A 251 -1.86 13.01 14.86
CA GLU A 251 -2.13 14.35 14.32
C GLU A 251 -2.14 14.32 12.78
N TYR A 252 -1.23 13.56 12.15
CA TYR A 252 -1.19 13.42 10.69
C TYR A 252 -2.50 12.85 10.13
N HIS A 253 -3.04 11.81 10.74
CA HIS A 253 -4.31 11.21 10.32
C HIS A 253 -5.50 12.12 10.58
N SER A 254 -5.53 12.87 11.70
CA SER A 254 -6.63 13.79 12.01
C SER A 254 -6.75 14.96 11.02
N VAL A 255 -5.64 15.40 10.42
CA VAL A 255 -5.61 16.48 9.41
C VAL A 255 -5.96 15.98 8.00
N HIS A 256 -5.85 14.67 7.76
CA HIS A 256 -6.05 14.07 6.43
C HIS A 256 -7.33 13.22 6.33
N ALA A 257 -8.06 13.07 7.46
CA ALA A 257 -9.36 12.39 7.56
C ALA A 257 -10.53 13.21 6.98
#